data_fd5d9ef32746815437f927b6afbd6886
#
_entry.id   fd5d9ef32746815437f927b6afbd6886
#
_cell.length_a   1.000
_cell.length_b   1.000
_cell.length_c   1.000
_cell.angle_alpha   90.00
_cell.angle_beta   90.00
_cell.angle_gamma   90.00
#
_symmetry.space_group_name_H-M   'P 1'
#
loop_
_entity.id
_entity.type
_entity.pdbx_description
1 polymer ?
#
loop_
_entity_poly.entity_id
_entity_poly.type
_entity_poly.pdbx_seq_one_letter_code
_entity_poly.pdbx_strand_id
1 'polypeptide(L)'
;MVNEYNEISYAKKMLNSGFLTNRRMYELNILAKYFYYIGYKPKEVKTKVIEFCNTHFENFNEAKYFDKIESILANAKKNTIVEVGSIGITDKEIEFIQSLKETNKFNEVLFCLMVIKRIREKLGQQAYLNCKYSKFSKMCGLSSTKAIYPILRRMEELGLIRICRNSNVEILFNVNTTHGKHVLAVNDFDNICAYYRNYTGKSRYIECQSCGKMVRVHGNRQRYCKACAREMNIKKTIERKKV
;
A
#
# COMPACT_ATOMS: atom_id res chain seq x y z
N MET A 1 -3.47 5.82 5.77
CA MET A 1 -3.29 4.36 5.82
C MET A 1 -1.84 4.10 5.51
N VAL A 2 -1.16 3.29 6.28
CA VAL A 2 0.26 3.10 6.08
C VAL A 2 0.42 1.97 5.08
N ASN A 3 1.27 2.19 4.09
CA ASN A 3 1.45 1.27 2.99
C ASN A 3 2.36 0.11 3.43
N GLU A 4 1.86 -1.12 3.32
CA GLU A 4 2.62 -2.34 3.66
C GLU A 4 3.85 -2.58 2.77
N TYR A 5 4.00 -1.81 1.70
CA TYR A 5 5.17 -1.85 0.81
C TYR A 5 6.24 -0.82 1.16
N ASN A 6 6.03 -0.01 2.19
CA ASN A 6 6.97 0.99 2.69
C ASN A 6 7.08 0.85 4.22
N GLU A 7 7.72 -0.23 4.67
CA GLU A 7 7.81 -0.63 6.08
C GLU A 7 8.57 0.40 6.94
N ILE A 8 9.49 1.17 6.36
CA ILE A 8 10.22 2.24 7.07
C ILE A 8 9.24 3.33 7.53
N SER A 9 8.44 3.86 6.61
CA SER A 9 7.45 4.90 6.96
C SER A 9 6.36 4.35 7.87
N TYR A 10 6.05 3.05 7.75
CA TYR A 10 5.12 2.35 8.61
C TYR A 10 5.64 2.32 10.06
N ALA A 11 6.87 1.84 10.27
CA ALA A 11 7.50 1.73 11.58
C ALA A 11 7.64 3.11 12.26
N LYS A 12 8.09 4.14 11.52
CA LYS A 12 8.18 5.52 12.03
C LYS A 12 6.82 6.03 12.52
N LYS A 13 5.74 5.74 11.80
CA LYS A 13 4.40 6.13 12.23
C LYS A 13 3.95 5.35 13.46
N MET A 14 4.27 4.06 13.56
CA MET A 14 4.00 3.27 14.77
C MET A 14 4.69 3.85 16.00
N LEU A 15 5.97 4.23 15.89
CA LEU A 15 6.71 4.83 16.99
C LEU A 15 6.06 6.12 17.52
N ASN A 16 5.41 6.89 16.65
CA ASN A 16 4.73 8.13 17.02
C ASN A 16 3.29 7.94 17.52
N SER A 17 2.61 6.88 17.12
CA SER A 17 1.15 6.75 17.31
C SER A 17 0.70 5.42 17.91
N GLY A 18 1.62 4.51 18.23
CA GLY A 18 1.31 3.14 18.66
C GLY A 18 0.87 2.25 17.50
N PHE A 19 0.17 1.17 17.82
CA PHE A 19 -0.38 0.25 16.82
C PHE A 19 -1.36 0.95 15.88
N LEU A 20 -1.24 0.69 14.59
CA LEU A 20 -2.05 1.34 13.55
C LEU A 20 -3.25 0.47 13.13
N THR A 21 -3.17 -0.83 13.39
CA THR A 21 -4.22 -1.82 13.08
C THR A 21 -4.39 -2.83 14.20
N ASN A 22 -5.36 -3.74 14.04
CA ASN A 22 -5.54 -4.86 14.98
C ASN A 22 -4.55 -6.02 14.74
N ARG A 23 -3.66 -5.91 13.74
CA ARG A 23 -2.68 -6.95 13.38
C ARG A 23 -1.37 -6.76 14.15
N ARG A 24 -1.46 -6.69 15.47
CA ARG A 24 -0.34 -6.34 16.37
C ARG A 24 0.94 -7.14 16.11
N MET A 25 0.86 -8.46 15.94
CA MET A 25 2.05 -9.29 15.70
C MET A 25 2.73 -9.01 14.37
N TYR A 26 1.96 -8.74 13.32
CA TYR A 26 2.49 -8.29 12.04
C TYR A 26 3.18 -6.93 12.15
N GLU A 27 2.60 -6.01 12.86
CA GLU A 27 3.16 -4.68 13.10
C GLU A 27 4.44 -4.73 13.94
N LEU A 28 4.50 -5.60 14.97
CA LEU A 28 5.72 -5.82 15.73
C LEU A 28 6.85 -6.41 14.86
N ASN A 29 6.52 -7.27 13.88
CA ASN A 29 7.51 -7.77 12.94
C ASN A 29 8.10 -6.64 12.06
N ILE A 30 7.27 -5.71 11.58
CA ILE A 30 7.74 -4.52 10.85
C ILE A 30 8.62 -3.65 11.74
N LEU A 31 8.21 -3.42 12.99
CA LEU A 31 8.95 -2.61 13.93
C LEU A 31 10.32 -3.23 14.26
N ALA A 32 10.37 -4.55 14.48
CA ALA A 32 11.62 -5.28 14.70
C ALA A 32 12.56 -5.22 13.49
N LYS A 33 12.04 -5.39 12.26
CA LYS A 33 12.82 -5.19 11.02
C LYS A 33 13.39 -3.78 10.94
N TYR A 34 12.59 -2.77 11.30
CA TYR A 34 13.03 -1.39 11.31
C TYR A 34 14.18 -1.15 12.28
N PHE A 35 14.11 -1.70 13.50
CA PHE A 35 15.20 -1.59 14.47
C PHE A 35 16.48 -2.27 13.98
N TYR A 36 16.38 -3.47 13.35
CA TYR A 36 17.54 -4.10 12.71
C TYR A 36 18.10 -3.23 11.56
N TYR A 37 17.23 -2.65 10.75
CA TYR A 37 17.61 -1.79 9.63
C TYR A 37 18.40 -0.56 10.07
N ILE A 38 18.04 0.07 11.20
CA ILE A 38 18.76 1.23 11.74
C ILE A 38 19.97 0.84 12.62
N GLY A 39 20.33 -0.46 12.67
CA GLY A 39 21.59 -0.93 13.21
C GLY A 39 21.56 -1.42 14.66
N TYR A 40 20.40 -1.56 15.30
CA TYR A 40 20.33 -2.12 16.65
C TYR A 40 20.73 -3.60 16.69
N LYS A 41 21.46 -3.97 17.74
CA LYS A 41 21.83 -5.37 18.03
C LYS A 41 20.61 -6.18 18.50
N PRO A 42 20.62 -7.52 18.36
CA PRO A 42 19.46 -8.37 18.71
C PRO A 42 18.89 -8.14 20.12
N LYS A 43 19.74 -7.97 21.13
CA LYS A 43 19.30 -7.69 22.50
C LYS A 43 18.59 -6.33 22.59
N GLU A 44 19.12 -5.31 21.94
CA GLU A 44 18.53 -3.96 21.91
C GLU A 44 17.19 -3.95 21.17
N VAL A 45 17.09 -4.67 20.04
CA VAL A 45 15.84 -4.83 19.31
C VAL A 45 14.76 -5.46 20.19
N LYS A 46 15.10 -6.53 20.95
CA LYS A 46 14.18 -7.16 21.89
C LYS A 46 13.70 -6.16 22.95
N THR A 47 14.61 -5.45 23.58
CA THR A 47 14.29 -4.42 24.57
C THR A 47 13.36 -3.37 24.00
N LYS A 48 13.68 -2.81 22.81
CA LYS A 48 12.86 -1.79 22.14
C LYS A 48 11.45 -2.28 21.79
N VAL A 49 11.30 -3.51 21.32
CA VAL A 49 10.00 -4.12 21.03
C VAL A 49 9.18 -4.30 22.30
N ILE A 50 9.80 -4.75 23.41
CA ILE A 50 9.13 -4.90 24.70
C ILE A 50 8.72 -3.54 25.27
N GLU A 51 9.59 -2.53 25.22
CA GLU A 51 9.28 -1.14 25.61
C GLU A 51 8.06 -0.61 24.85
N PHE A 52 8.03 -0.81 23.53
CA PHE A 52 6.90 -0.41 22.69
C PHE A 52 5.61 -1.15 23.09
N CYS A 53 5.68 -2.46 23.37
CA CYS A 53 4.54 -3.22 23.83
C CYS A 53 4.05 -2.73 25.20
N ASN A 54 4.93 -2.47 26.15
CA ASN A 54 4.56 -1.94 27.46
C ASN A 54 3.84 -0.59 27.37
N THR A 55 4.22 0.24 26.39
CA THR A 55 3.62 1.57 26.21
C THR A 55 2.29 1.53 25.44
N HIS A 56 2.15 0.63 24.45
CA HIS A 56 1.06 0.71 23.47
C HIS A 56 0.17 -0.53 23.40
N PHE A 57 0.49 -1.59 24.15
CA PHE A 57 -0.29 -2.82 24.16
C PHE A 57 -1.01 -2.98 25.51
N GLU A 58 -2.27 -2.62 25.54
CA GLU A 58 -3.10 -2.82 26.74
C GLU A 58 -3.05 -4.27 27.23
N ASN A 59 -2.86 -4.45 28.54
CA ASN A 59 -2.71 -5.75 29.19
C ASN A 59 -1.57 -6.61 28.61
N PHE A 60 -0.48 -5.99 28.15
CA PHE A 60 0.70 -6.71 27.72
C PHE A 60 1.33 -7.46 28.93
N ASN A 61 1.67 -8.72 28.69
CA ASN A 61 2.40 -9.53 29.66
C ASN A 61 3.54 -10.25 28.91
N GLU A 62 4.76 -9.91 29.24
CA GLU A 62 5.95 -10.43 28.54
C GLU A 62 6.02 -11.95 28.59
N ALA A 63 5.73 -12.58 29.75
CA ALA A 63 5.76 -14.04 29.88
C ALA A 63 4.74 -14.72 28.97
N LYS A 64 3.53 -14.15 28.86
CA LYS A 64 2.47 -14.67 27.97
C LYS A 64 2.80 -14.56 26.49
N TYR A 65 3.56 -13.55 26.09
CA TYR A 65 3.90 -13.28 24.70
C TYR A 65 5.34 -13.65 24.33
N PHE A 66 6.09 -14.26 25.26
CA PHE A 66 7.50 -14.55 25.09
C PHE A 66 7.80 -15.28 23.78
N ASP A 67 7.21 -16.46 23.56
CA ASP A 67 7.46 -17.28 22.36
C ASP A 67 7.09 -16.55 21.06
N LYS A 68 6.01 -15.75 21.08
CA LYS A 68 5.58 -14.96 19.92
C LYS A 68 6.57 -13.84 19.60
N ILE A 69 7.10 -13.18 20.63
CA ILE A 69 8.12 -12.13 20.44
C ILE A 69 9.42 -12.74 19.92
N GLU A 70 9.90 -13.85 20.50
CA GLU A 70 11.10 -14.53 20.02
C GLU A 70 10.94 -14.96 18.53
N SER A 71 9.80 -15.52 18.18
CA SER A 71 9.48 -15.88 16.79
C SER A 71 9.48 -14.65 15.85
N ILE A 72 8.92 -13.53 16.28
CA ILE A 72 8.93 -12.27 15.52
C ILE A 72 10.35 -11.76 15.33
N LEU A 73 11.17 -11.75 16.38
CA LEU A 73 12.55 -11.29 16.32
C LEU A 73 13.40 -12.16 15.40
N ALA A 74 13.25 -13.48 15.49
CA ALA A 74 13.92 -14.44 14.62
C ALA A 74 13.52 -14.24 13.14
N ASN A 75 12.24 -14.03 12.87
CA ASN A 75 11.73 -13.76 11.52
C ASN A 75 12.20 -12.39 10.99
N ALA A 76 12.13 -11.34 11.80
CA ALA A 76 12.58 -10.01 11.42
C ALA A 76 14.08 -9.95 11.10
N LYS A 77 14.90 -10.72 11.82
CA LYS A 77 16.34 -10.84 11.55
C LYS A 77 16.66 -11.49 10.21
N LYS A 78 15.83 -12.45 9.77
CA LYS A 78 16.02 -13.18 8.50
C LYS A 78 15.52 -12.40 7.28
N ASN A 79 14.60 -11.47 7.47
CA ASN A 79 13.93 -10.77 6.39
C ASN A 79 14.33 -9.30 6.35
N THR A 80 14.69 -8.82 5.16
CA THR A 80 14.97 -7.41 4.93
C THR A 80 13.70 -6.56 5.04
N ILE A 81 13.88 -5.29 5.40
CA ILE A 81 12.79 -4.32 5.40
C ILE A 81 12.33 -4.05 3.97
N VAL A 82 11.03 -3.93 3.77
CA VAL A 82 10.44 -3.67 2.46
C VAL A 82 10.30 -2.17 2.23
N GLU A 83 10.93 -1.66 1.17
CA GLU A 83 10.82 -0.28 0.73
C GLU A 83 10.69 -0.23 -0.79
N VAL A 84 9.45 -0.17 -1.27
CA VAL A 84 9.17 -0.11 -2.71
C VAL A 84 9.34 1.31 -3.25
N GLY A 85 9.05 2.33 -2.43
CA GLY A 85 9.05 3.72 -2.87
C GLY A 85 7.93 4.00 -3.86
N SER A 86 8.26 4.44 -5.06
CA SER A 86 7.31 4.65 -6.16
C SER A 86 7.49 3.63 -7.28
N ILE A 87 6.42 3.40 -8.02
CA ILE A 87 6.39 2.60 -9.25
C ILE A 87 6.19 3.53 -10.43
N GLY A 88 7.19 3.58 -11.31
CA GLY A 88 7.09 4.31 -12.57
C GLY A 88 6.28 3.50 -13.60
N ILE A 89 5.37 4.18 -14.28
CA ILE A 89 4.58 3.63 -15.40
C ILE A 89 4.96 4.40 -16.67
N THR A 90 5.15 3.67 -17.75
CA THR A 90 5.57 4.22 -19.03
C THR A 90 4.37 4.50 -19.94
N ASP A 91 4.58 5.33 -20.97
CA ASP A 91 3.61 5.57 -22.04
C ASP A 91 3.22 4.28 -22.76
N LYS A 92 4.18 3.35 -22.97
CA LYS A 92 3.93 2.04 -23.60
C LYS A 92 2.94 1.18 -22.79
N GLU A 93 3.01 1.24 -21.47
CA GLU A 93 2.07 0.55 -20.59
C GLU A 93 0.65 1.15 -20.69
N ILE A 94 0.56 2.46 -20.82
CA ILE A 94 -0.73 3.14 -21.02
C ILE A 94 -1.28 2.84 -22.42
N GLU A 95 -0.46 2.91 -23.46
CA GLU A 95 -0.84 2.54 -24.84
C GLU A 95 -1.37 1.11 -24.91
N PHE A 96 -0.71 0.16 -24.22
CA PHE A 96 -1.17 -1.23 -24.13
C PHE A 96 -2.57 -1.32 -23.53
N ILE A 97 -2.83 -0.65 -22.41
CA ILE A 97 -4.17 -0.64 -21.79
C ILE A 97 -5.22 -0.08 -22.76
N GLN A 98 -4.90 1.01 -23.46
CA GLN A 98 -5.82 1.67 -24.38
C GLN A 98 -6.06 0.87 -25.66
N SER A 99 -5.07 0.12 -26.14
CA SER A 99 -5.15 -0.70 -27.35
C SER A 99 -6.17 -1.83 -27.27
N LEU A 100 -6.51 -2.29 -26.06
CA LEU A 100 -7.50 -3.34 -25.83
C LEU A 100 -8.94 -2.88 -26.11
N LYS A 101 -9.18 -1.56 -26.21
CA LYS A 101 -10.50 -0.95 -26.49
C LYS A 101 -11.63 -1.42 -25.56
N GLU A 102 -11.29 -1.77 -24.34
CA GLU A 102 -12.20 -2.26 -23.30
C GLU A 102 -12.82 -1.09 -22.49
N THR A 103 -13.73 -1.41 -21.59
CA THR A 103 -14.40 -0.40 -20.76
C THR A 103 -13.44 0.33 -19.82
N ASN A 104 -13.82 1.53 -19.40
CA ASN A 104 -13.03 2.31 -18.45
C ASN A 104 -12.73 1.56 -17.15
N LYS A 105 -13.71 0.81 -16.63
CA LYS A 105 -13.52 0.01 -15.41
C LYS A 105 -12.53 -1.14 -15.62
N PHE A 106 -12.57 -1.77 -16.79
CA PHE A 106 -11.59 -2.77 -17.17
C PHE A 106 -10.18 -2.18 -17.20
N ASN A 107 -10.00 -1.04 -17.86
CA ASN A 107 -8.72 -0.36 -17.96
C ASN A 107 -8.17 0.07 -16.58
N GLU A 108 -9.03 0.53 -15.68
CA GLU A 108 -8.66 0.87 -14.29
C GLU A 108 -8.18 -0.36 -13.51
N VAL A 109 -8.84 -1.50 -13.66
CA VAL A 109 -8.44 -2.77 -13.03
C VAL A 109 -7.14 -3.29 -13.63
N LEU A 110 -6.99 -3.24 -14.95
CA LEU A 110 -5.77 -3.66 -15.63
C LEU A 110 -4.57 -2.79 -15.22
N PHE A 111 -4.77 -1.48 -15.10
CA PHE A 111 -3.75 -0.57 -14.58
C PHE A 111 -3.33 -0.95 -13.14
N CYS A 112 -4.29 -1.28 -12.26
CA CYS A 112 -3.98 -1.74 -10.91
C CYS A 112 -3.17 -3.05 -10.92
N LEU A 113 -3.51 -4.00 -11.77
CA LEU A 113 -2.73 -5.25 -11.93
C LEU A 113 -1.32 -4.98 -12.45
N MET A 114 -1.16 -4.03 -13.37
CA MET A 114 0.14 -3.61 -13.90
C MET A 114 1.05 -3.05 -12.79
N VAL A 115 0.53 -2.16 -11.98
CA VAL A 115 1.28 -1.62 -10.81
C VAL A 115 1.63 -2.73 -9.83
N ILE A 116 0.71 -3.65 -9.53
CA ILE A 116 0.97 -4.79 -8.64
C ILE A 116 2.05 -5.69 -9.22
N LYS A 117 2.01 -5.98 -10.52
CA LYS A 117 3.06 -6.74 -11.21
C LYS A 117 4.43 -6.08 -11.00
N ARG A 118 4.54 -4.78 -11.25
CA ARG A 118 5.78 -4.01 -11.05
C ARG A 118 6.27 -4.03 -9.60
N ILE A 119 5.36 -3.94 -8.62
CA ILE A 119 5.71 -4.10 -7.21
C ILE A 119 6.32 -5.48 -6.96
N ARG A 120 5.68 -6.54 -7.48
CA ARG A 120 6.15 -7.92 -7.31
C ARG A 120 7.51 -8.15 -7.97
N GLU A 121 7.70 -7.67 -9.19
CA GLU A 121 8.98 -7.72 -9.89
C GLU A 121 10.08 -7.01 -9.10
N LYS A 122 9.82 -5.81 -8.57
CA LYS A 122 10.77 -5.07 -7.73
C LYS A 122 11.14 -5.81 -6.44
N LEU A 123 10.23 -6.64 -5.92
CA LEU A 123 10.46 -7.48 -4.74
C LEU A 123 11.05 -8.87 -5.09
N GLY A 124 11.36 -9.16 -6.35
CA GLY A 124 11.84 -10.47 -6.81
C GLY A 124 10.80 -11.58 -6.64
N GLN A 125 9.52 -11.24 -6.67
CA GLN A 125 8.39 -12.16 -6.46
C GLN A 125 7.67 -12.43 -7.77
N GLN A 126 7.00 -13.59 -7.84
CA GLN A 126 6.15 -13.92 -8.98
C GLN A 126 4.96 -12.95 -9.09
N ALA A 127 4.52 -12.67 -10.31
CA ALA A 127 3.47 -11.72 -10.63
C ALA A 127 2.07 -12.25 -10.30
N TYR A 128 1.78 -12.38 -9.02
CA TYR A 128 0.46 -12.78 -8.50
C TYR A 128 -0.23 -11.64 -7.76
N LEU A 129 -1.56 -11.55 -7.96
CA LEU A 129 -2.43 -10.79 -7.07
C LEU A 129 -2.70 -11.64 -5.82
N ASN A 130 -1.95 -11.39 -4.75
CA ASN A 130 -2.04 -12.15 -3.50
C ASN A 130 -2.73 -11.33 -2.41
N CYS A 131 -3.94 -10.84 -2.68
CA CYS A 131 -4.75 -10.15 -1.69
C CYS A 131 -6.24 -10.46 -1.88
N LYS A 132 -7.03 -10.30 -0.80
CA LYS A 132 -8.49 -10.48 -0.87
C LYS A 132 -9.10 -9.54 -1.93
N TYR A 133 -10.05 -10.04 -2.70
CA TYR A 133 -10.75 -9.25 -3.73
C TYR A 133 -11.41 -7.98 -3.17
N SER A 134 -11.85 -7.99 -1.91
CA SER A 134 -12.37 -6.79 -1.27
C SER A 134 -11.31 -5.67 -1.13
N LYS A 135 -10.06 -6.03 -0.85
CA LYS A 135 -8.93 -5.07 -0.83
C LYS A 135 -8.61 -4.60 -2.25
N PHE A 136 -8.50 -5.54 -3.18
CA PHE A 136 -8.20 -5.24 -4.58
C PHE A 136 -9.27 -4.34 -5.22
N SER A 137 -10.57 -4.63 -5.01
CA SER A 137 -11.66 -3.78 -5.49
C SER A 137 -11.56 -2.34 -5.00
N LYS A 138 -11.15 -2.13 -3.73
CA LYS A 138 -10.89 -0.78 -3.20
C LYS A 138 -9.73 -0.08 -3.88
N MET A 139 -8.62 -0.80 -4.12
CA MET A 139 -7.47 -0.27 -4.87
C MET A 139 -7.86 0.15 -6.29
N CYS A 140 -8.79 -0.58 -6.91
CA CYS A 140 -9.37 -0.27 -8.22
C CYS A 140 -10.51 0.77 -8.15
N GLY A 141 -10.85 1.29 -6.97
CA GLY A 141 -11.93 2.27 -6.80
C GLY A 141 -13.31 1.75 -7.19
N LEU A 142 -13.55 0.44 -7.04
CA LEU A 142 -14.85 -0.18 -7.26
C LEU A 142 -15.71 -0.10 -5.99
N SER A 143 -17.00 0.16 -6.16
CA SER A 143 -17.96 0.28 -5.06
C SER A 143 -18.33 -1.06 -4.43
N SER A 144 -18.18 -2.16 -5.17
CA SER A 144 -18.54 -3.50 -4.74
C SER A 144 -17.49 -4.52 -5.16
N THR A 145 -17.23 -5.50 -4.29
CA THR A 145 -16.39 -6.66 -4.62
C THR A 145 -16.99 -7.49 -5.74
N LYS A 146 -18.33 -7.55 -5.86
CA LYS A 146 -18.99 -8.29 -6.94
C LYS A 146 -18.67 -7.73 -8.32
N ALA A 147 -18.39 -6.44 -8.43
CA ALA A 147 -18.07 -5.78 -9.70
C ALA A 147 -16.71 -6.21 -10.29
N ILE A 148 -15.83 -6.83 -9.49
CA ILE A 148 -14.52 -7.27 -9.97
C ILE A 148 -14.58 -8.55 -10.80
N TYR A 149 -15.50 -9.46 -10.46
CA TYR A 149 -15.55 -10.80 -11.07
C TYR A 149 -15.74 -10.80 -12.59
N PRO A 150 -16.73 -10.07 -13.17
CA PRO A 150 -16.89 -10.05 -14.62
C PRO A 150 -15.68 -9.42 -15.34
N ILE A 151 -14.99 -8.47 -14.69
CA ILE A 151 -13.80 -7.84 -15.26
C ILE A 151 -12.63 -8.84 -15.27
N LEU A 152 -12.39 -9.56 -14.16
CA LEU A 152 -11.34 -10.58 -14.11
C LEU A 152 -11.60 -11.72 -15.09
N ARG A 153 -12.87 -12.18 -15.20
CA ARG A 153 -13.25 -13.21 -16.18
C ARG A 153 -12.94 -12.74 -17.60
N ARG A 154 -13.31 -11.50 -17.94
CA ARG A 154 -13.01 -10.93 -19.26
C ARG A 154 -11.50 -10.84 -19.51
N MET A 155 -10.69 -10.50 -18.50
CA MET A 155 -9.24 -10.50 -18.61
C MET A 155 -8.66 -11.90 -18.82
N GLU A 156 -9.24 -12.91 -18.21
CA GLU A 156 -8.86 -14.31 -18.39
C GLU A 156 -9.19 -14.78 -19.82
N GLU A 157 -10.37 -14.45 -20.35
CA GLU A 157 -10.77 -14.72 -21.75
C GLU A 157 -9.79 -14.10 -22.75
N LEU A 158 -9.23 -12.92 -22.43
CA LEU A 158 -8.22 -12.25 -23.24
C LEU A 158 -6.79 -12.79 -23.02
N GLY A 159 -6.60 -13.79 -22.15
CA GLY A 159 -5.30 -14.34 -21.84
C GLY A 159 -4.37 -13.43 -21.04
N LEU A 160 -4.90 -12.34 -20.46
CA LEU A 160 -4.12 -11.37 -19.69
C LEU A 160 -3.78 -11.88 -18.28
N ILE A 161 -4.63 -12.73 -17.72
CA ILE A 161 -4.49 -13.32 -16.39
C ILE A 161 -4.92 -14.78 -16.41
N ARG A 162 -4.59 -15.49 -15.33
CA ARG A 162 -5.14 -16.81 -15.00
C ARG A 162 -5.73 -16.77 -13.60
N ILE A 163 -7.00 -17.13 -13.44
CA ILE A 163 -7.64 -17.25 -12.13
C ILE A 163 -7.27 -18.62 -11.54
N CYS A 164 -6.50 -18.60 -10.46
CA CYS A 164 -6.05 -19.79 -9.76
C CYS A 164 -6.98 -20.16 -8.60
N ARG A 165 -6.76 -21.34 -7.99
CA ARG A 165 -7.45 -21.74 -6.76
C ARG A 165 -7.25 -20.71 -5.64
N ASN A 166 -8.18 -20.63 -4.69
CA ASN A 166 -8.16 -19.72 -3.54
C ASN A 166 -8.16 -18.21 -3.91
N SER A 167 -8.77 -17.85 -5.02
CA SER A 167 -8.90 -16.45 -5.48
C SER A 167 -7.56 -15.76 -5.79
N ASN A 168 -6.49 -16.51 -5.98
CA ASN A 168 -5.25 -15.96 -6.49
C ASN A 168 -5.38 -15.70 -7.99
N VAL A 169 -4.76 -14.63 -8.46
CA VAL A 169 -4.75 -14.27 -9.88
C VAL A 169 -3.29 -14.16 -10.33
N GLU A 170 -2.92 -14.99 -11.28
CA GLU A 170 -1.63 -14.92 -11.95
C GLU A 170 -1.70 -13.87 -13.07
N ILE A 171 -0.73 -12.97 -13.12
CA ILE A 171 -0.68 -11.90 -14.11
C ILE A 171 0.24 -12.36 -15.26
N LEU A 172 -0.35 -12.60 -16.42
CA LEU A 172 0.33 -13.21 -17.57
C LEU A 172 0.84 -12.18 -18.59
N PHE A 173 0.17 -11.01 -18.71
CA PHE A 173 0.56 -10.02 -19.70
C PHE A 173 1.96 -9.47 -19.43
N ASN A 174 2.70 -9.22 -20.50
CA ASN A 174 3.98 -8.56 -20.46
C ASN A 174 3.98 -7.41 -21.48
N VAL A 175 4.43 -6.23 -21.06
CA VAL A 175 4.54 -5.07 -21.92
C VAL A 175 6.02 -4.75 -22.11
N ASN A 176 6.45 -4.69 -23.37
CA ASN A 176 7.79 -4.22 -23.67
C ASN A 176 7.88 -2.73 -23.36
N THR A 177 8.60 -2.38 -22.32
CA THR A 177 8.81 -1.00 -21.87
C THR A 177 10.12 -0.40 -22.35
N THR A 178 10.87 -1.11 -23.18
CA THR A 178 12.11 -0.63 -23.81
C THR A 178 11.79 0.64 -24.59
N HIS A 179 12.53 1.71 -24.33
CA HIS A 179 12.34 3.03 -24.92
C HIS A 179 11.03 3.77 -24.52
N GLY A 180 10.26 3.25 -23.55
CA GLY A 180 9.10 3.94 -23.00
C GLY A 180 9.50 5.12 -22.10
N LYS A 181 8.76 6.24 -22.18
CA LYS A 181 8.92 7.38 -21.28
C LYS A 181 8.09 7.18 -20.03
N HIS A 182 8.65 7.47 -18.86
CA HIS A 182 7.87 7.51 -17.63
C HIS A 182 6.85 8.65 -17.66
N VAL A 183 5.57 8.31 -17.54
CA VAL A 183 4.44 9.27 -17.57
C VAL A 183 3.72 9.39 -16.24
N LEU A 184 3.86 8.38 -15.37
CA LEU A 184 3.24 8.35 -14.05
C LEU A 184 4.22 7.76 -13.02
N ALA A 185 4.15 8.27 -11.78
CA ALA A 185 4.79 7.67 -10.62
C ALA A 185 3.71 7.37 -9.56
N VAL A 186 3.48 6.09 -9.26
CA VAL A 186 2.48 5.63 -8.30
C VAL A 186 3.16 5.38 -6.97
N ASN A 187 2.74 6.06 -5.91
CA ASN A 187 3.28 5.95 -4.54
C ASN A 187 2.18 5.64 -3.50
N ASP A 188 0.91 5.91 -3.78
CA ASP A 188 -0.23 5.49 -2.96
C ASP A 188 -0.86 4.20 -3.51
N PHE A 189 -0.39 3.05 -3.01
CA PHE A 189 -0.84 1.74 -3.46
C PHE A 189 -2.22 1.31 -2.91
N ASP A 190 -2.84 2.12 -2.06
CA ASP A 190 -4.23 1.93 -1.64
C ASP A 190 -5.23 2.52 -2.64
N ASN A 191 -4.80 3.50 -3.45
CA ASN A 191 -5.64 4.24 -4.41
C ASN A 191 -5.03 4.25 -5.82
N ILE A 192 -4.55 3.11 -6.28
CA ILE A 192 -3.82 2.99 -7.56
C ILE A 192 -4.63 3.55 -8.73
N CYS A 193 -5.93 3.23 -8.82
CA CYS A 193 -6.75 3.71 -9.94
C CYS A 193 -6.90 5.23 -10.00
N ALA A 194 -6.66 5.95 -8.89
CA ALA A 194 -6.73 7.41 -8.86
C ALA A 194 -5.68 8.05 -9.80
N TYR A 195 -4.50 7.45 -9.89
CA TYR A 195 -3.45 7.91 -10.82
C TYR A 195 -3.88 7.77 -12.28
N TYR A 196 -4.46 6.62 -12.64
CA TYR A 196 -4.95 6.39 -14.00
C TYR A 196 -6.10 7.34 -14.36
N ARG A 197 -7.06 7.54 -13.45
CA ARG A 197 -8.18 8.47 -13.64
C ARG A 197 -7.71 9.92 -13.78
N ASN A 198 -6.70 10.31 -13.00
CA ASN A 198 -6.11 11.64 -13.07
C ASN A 198 -5.39 11.85 -14.42
N TYR A 199 -4.58 10.87 -14.83
CA TYR A 199 -3.87 10.88 -16.11
C TYR A 199 -4.81 10.96 -17.32
N THR A 200 -5.92 10.20 -17.31
CA THR A 200 -6.91 10.19 -18.38
C THR A 200 -7.90 11.35 -18.32
N GLY A 201 -7.76 12.28 -17.40
CA GLY A 201 -8.64 13.43 -17.24
C GLY A 201 -10.05 13.12 -16.71
N LYS A 202 -10.34 11.87 -16.35
CA LYS A 202 -11.69 11.44 -15.89
C LYS A 202 -12.08 11.99 -14.53
N SER A 203 -11.11 12.28 -13.68
CA SER A 203 -11.33 12.86 -12.36
C SER A 203 -10.06 13.54 -11.87
N ARG A 204 -10.20 14.69 -11.25
CA ARG A 204 -9.07 15.42 -10.68
C ARG A 204 -8.74 14.87 -9.29
N TYR A 205 -7.50 14.41 -9.11
CA TYR A 205 -6.94 13.98 -7.85
C TYR A 205 -5.70 14.81 -7.51
N ILE A 206 -5.42 14.96 -6.23
CA ILE A 206 -4.20 15.57 -5.71
C ILE A 206 -3.58 14.65 -4.65
N GLU A 207 -2.29 14.77 -4.45
CA GLU A 207 -1.63 14.18 -3.30
C GLU A 207 -1.85 15.04 -2.06
N CYS A 208 -2.24 14.40 -0.96
CA CYS A 208 -2.37 15.07 0.32
C CYS A 208 -1.00 15.57 0.81
N GLN A 209 -0.84 16.86 1.04
CA GLN A 209 0.44 17.45 1.44
C GLN A 209 0.98 16.94 2.78
N SER A 210 0.14 16.33 3.62
CA SER A 210 0.56 15.80 4.93
C SER A 210 0.89 14.30 4.89
N CYS A 211 0.14 13.47 4.14
CA CYS A 211 0.28 12.03 4.20
C CYS A 211 0.50 11.34 2.83
N GLY A 212 0.62 12.11 1.74
CA GLY A 212 0.90 11.61 0.39
C GLY A 212 -0.25 10.83 -0.28
N LYS A 213 -1.41 10.66 0.37
CA LYS A 213 -2.53 9.92 -0.21
C LYS A 213 -3.16 10.68 -1.36
N MET A 214 -3.50 9.92 -2.42
CA MET A 214 -4.31 10.43 -3.51
C MET A 214 -5.75 10.68 -3.05
N VAL A 215 -6.22 11.92 -3.16
CA VAL A 215 -7.58 12.32 -2.78
C VAL A 215 -8.27 13.02 -3.92
N ARG A 216 -9.55 12.65 -4.14
CA ARG A 216 -10.36 13.32 -5.14
C ARG A 216 -10.61 14.77 -4.74
N VAL A 217 -10.44 15.69 -5.68
CA VAL A 217 -10.65 17.13 -5.47
C VAL A 217 -12.14 17.43 -5.48
N HIS A 218 -12.63 18.03 -4.40
CA HIS A 218 -14.00 18.53 -4.27
C HIS A 218 -14.08 20.07 -4.30
N GLY A 219 -12.93 20.75 -4.21
CA GLY A 219 -12.88 22.22 -4.26
C GLY A 219 -11.46 22.70 -4.59
N ASN A 220 -11.36 23.87 -5.23
CA ASN A 220 -10.10 24.39 -5.76
C ASN A 220 -8.99 24.66 -4.73
N ARG A 221 -9.34 24.81 -3.44
CA ARG A 221 -8.38 25.05 -2.36
C ARG A 221 -8.01 23.80 -1.56
N GLN A 222 -8.49 22.64 -1.96
CA GLN A 222 -8.22 21.40 -1.23
C GLN A 222 -6.73 21.02 -1.39
N ARG A 223 -6.03 20.86 -0.25
CA ARG A 223 -4.62 20.43 -0.17
C ARG A 223 -4.41 19.18 0.65
N TYR A 224 -5.40 18.79 1.46
CA TYR A 224 -5.31 17.73 2.44
C TYR A 224 -6.46 16.74 2.29
N CYS A 225 -6.24 15.49 2.69
CA CYS A 225 -7.33 14.54 2.87
C CYS A 225 -8.18 14.95 4.10
N LYS A 226 -9.41 14.44 4.19
CA LYS A 226 -10.32 14.77 5.30
C LYS A 226 -9.71 14.54 6.70
N ALA A 227 -8.96 13.42 6.85
CA ALA A 227 -8.33 13.09 8.13
C ALA A 227 -7.25 14.11 8.51
N CYS A 228 -6.30 14.39 7.60
CA CYS A 228 -5.23 15.36 7.86
C CYS A 228 -5.76 16.78 8.03
N ALA A 229 -6.78 17.18 7.28
CA ALA A 229 -7.44 18.47 7.47
C ALA A 229 -8.07 18.59 8.87
N ARG A 230 -8.72 17.52 9.36
CA ARG A 230 -9.29 17.49 10.72
C ARG A 230 -8.20 17.59 11.79
N GLU A 231 -7.12 16.81 11.66
CA GLU A 231 -5.98 16.85 12.59
C GLU A 231 -5.35 18.25 12.67
N MET A 232 -5.15 18.90 11.52
CA MET A 232 -4.62 20.26 11.46
C MET A 232 -5.57 21.28 12.11
N ASN A 233 -6.87 21.16 11.91
CA ASN A 233 -7.85 22.03 12.53
C ASN A 233 -7.89 21.86 14.06
N ILE A 234 -7.79 20.61 14.54
CA ILE A 234 -7.70 20.33 15.99
C ILE A 234 -6.44 21.00 16.58
N LYS A 235 -5.27 20.82 15.95
CA LYS A 235 -4.02 21.45 16.40
C LYS A 235 -4.15 22.98 16.48
N LYS A 236 -4.65 23.61 15.43
CA LYS A 236 -4.87 25.06 15.40
C LYS A 236 -5.87 25.53 16.50
N THR A 237 -6.88 24.73 16.81
CA THR A 237 -7.85 25.05 17.86
C THR A 237 -7.21 24.97 19.25
N ILE A 238 -6.35 23.94 19.47
CA ILE A 238 -5.61 23.80 20.74
C ILE A 238 -4.63 24.95 20.93
N GLU A 239 -3.90 25.32 19.87
CA GLU A 239 -2.95 26.45 19.90
C GLU A 239 -3.66 27.76 20.24
N ARG A 240 -4.81 28.06 19.64
CA ARG A 240 -5.61 29.26 19.93
C ARG A 240 -6.16 29.31 21.35
N LYS A 241 -6.35 28.15 22.01
CA LYS A 241 -6.83 28.10 23.41
C LYS A 241 -5.71 28.22 24.43
N LYS A 242 -4.45 28.17 24.01
CA LYS A 242 -3.27 28.31 24.87
C LYS A 242 -2.78 29.76 24.95
N VAL A 243 -3.34 30.65 24.10
CA VAL A 243 -3.15 32.10 24.12
C VAL A 243 -4.32 32.74 24.84
#